data_ccf0febf8e8566d7c757b5b2c2a827f2
#
_entry.id   ccf0febf8e8566d7c757b5b2c2a827f2
#
_cell.length_a   1.000
_cell.length_b   1.000
_cell.length_c   1.000
_cell.angle_alpha   90.00
_cell.angle_beta   90.00
_cell.angle_gamma   90.00
#
_symmetry.space_group_name_H-M   'P 1'
#
loop_
_entity.id
_entity.type
_entity.pdbx_description
1 polymer ?
#
loop_
_entity_poly.entity_id
_entity_poly.type
_entity_poly.pdbx_seq_one_letter_code
_entity_poly.pdbx_strand_id
1 'polypeptide(L)'
;MSIHLRRLSTLFFVAFLWIGNLPAQDIGWQIGFHGFADNREYAKSGLYSQSILGMRIAPELIFSMDSAHFLHGGVNFLHEFGSVAAKDVVPTVYYNYRQQGHDFYIGMFPRKDLLAGYHRAILNDTLNYYRPNIEGLLWRYGNKIFRQQVWIDWTSRQTETEREQFMVGLSGRVNSGSLYLAHQITLWHDAGKKNNTDENETPVRDNGAAMLKIGIDLSELSFLDSLDISGGGIVSYDRLRSIYDWRTPKGVITDIYAEYRKIFIANTFYAGEGLDIAYGDRFYTSGLYDRLEIGWKPLQYKGLESQFTLSFHFTRGAVDNQQQFTLRYNIGKLYVTQR
;
A
#
# COMPACT_ATOMS: atom_id res chain seq x y z
N MET A 1 -5.54 -36.90 -15.42
CA MET A 1 -4.76 -35.85 -14.73
C MET A 1 -3.25 -36.19 -14.71
N SER A 2 -2.62 -36.58 -15.81
CA SER A 2 -1.20 -36.99 -15.76
C SER A 2 -0.32 -36.57 -16.97
N ILE A 3 -0.90 -36.09 -18.07
CA ILE A 3 -0.11 -35.75 -19.27
C ILE A 3 0.25 -34.25 -19.33
N HIS A 4 -0.61 -33.36 -18.83
CA HIS A 4 -0.34 -31.91 -18.83
C HIS A 4 0.70 -31.48 -17.79
N LEU A 5 0.77 -32.12 -16.62
CA LEU A 5 1.79 -31.83 -15.60
C LEU A 5 3.20 -32.23 -16.05
N ARG A 6 3.35 -33.34 -16.80
CA ARG A 6 4.67 -33.76 -17.33
C ARG A 6 5.19 -32.84 -18.43
N ARG A 7 4.32 -32.25 -19.24
CA ARG A 7 4.73 -31.28 -20.28
C ARG A 7 5.14 -29.93 -19.71
N LEU A 8 4.50 -29.47 -18.62
CA LEU A 8 4.91 -28.25 -17.92
C LEU A 8 6.28 -28.41 -17.24
N SER A 9 6.54 -29.56 -16.59
CA SER A 9 7.83 -29.80 -15.93
C SER A 9 8.98 -29.92 -16.95
N THR A 10 8.72 -30.47 -18.13
CA THR A 10 9.75 -30.59 -19.19
C THR A 10 10.05 -29.23 -19.84
N LEU A 11 9.04 -28.37 -20.03
CA LEU A 11 9.22 -26.98 -20.50
C LEU A 11 9.99 -26.12 -19.50
N PHE A 12 9.72 -26.28 -18.20
CA PHE A 12 10.47 -25.59 -17.15
C PHE A 12 11.94 -26.05 -17.11
N PHE A 13 12.20 -27.35 -17.30
CA PHE A 13 13.55 -27.90 -17.29
C PHE A 13 14.34 -27.53 -18.54
N VAL A 14 13.71 -27.47 -19.70
CA VAL A 14 14.35 -27.04 -20.96
C VAL A 14 14.63 -25.53 -20.95
N ALA A 15 13.75 -24.71 -20.40
CA ALA A 15 14.03 -23.29 -20.20
C ALA A 15 15.22 -23.04 -19.26
N PHE A 16 15.42 -23.90 -18.27
CA PHE A 16 16.55 -23.81 -17.33
C PHE A 16 17.89 -24.20 -17.97
N LEU A 17 17.93 -25.07 -19.01
CA LEU A 17 19.12 -25.49 -19.69
C LEU A 17 19.63 -24.49 -20.76
N TRP A 18 18.81 -23.55 -21.20
CA TRP A 18 19.19 -22.49 -22.14
C TRP A 18 19.84 -21.27 -21.49
N ILE A 19 19.88 -21.22 -20.16
CA ILE A 19 20.50 -20.11 -19.39
C ILE A 19 22.03 -20.14 -19.43
N GLY A 20 22.66 -21.19 -20.00
CA GLY A 20 24.10 -21.44 -19.93
C GLY A 20 25.02 -20.48 -20.70
N ASN A 21 24.51 -19.49 -21.47
CA ASN A 21 25.33 -18.56 -22.26
C ASN A 21 24.90 -17.09 -22.15
N LEU A 22 24.13 -16.73 -21.14
CA LEU A 22 23.87 -15.30 -20.88
C LEU A 22 25.11 -14.67 -20.19
N PRO A 23 25.52 -13.46 -20.59
CA PRO A 23 26.63 -12.78 -19.92
C PRO A 23 26.29 -12.68 -18.42
N ALA A 24 27.29 -12.92 -17.59
CA ALA A 24 27.21 -13.08 -16.14
C ALA A 24 26.11 -12.20 -15.51
N GLN A 25 24.99 -12.82 -15.22
CA GLN A 25 23.88 -12.21 -14.49
C GLN A 25 24.11 -12.52 -13.02
N ASP A 26 24.00 -11.51 -12.20
CA ASP A 26 24.02 -11.72 -10.76
C ASP A 26 22.67 -12.29 -10.33
N ILE A 27 22.71 -13.36 -9.54
CA ILE A 27 21.50 -13.97 -8.97
C ILE A 27 21.45 -13.61 -7.50
N GLY A 28 20.28 -13.21 -7.04
CA GLY A 28 20.00 -12.94 -5.66
C GLY A 28 18.73 -13.64 -5.20
N TRP A 29 18.49 -13.57 -3.93
CA TRP A 29 17.24 -14.01 -3.32
C TRP A 29 16.88 -13.10 -2.17
N GLN A 30 15.58 -13.01 -1.89
CA GLN A 30 15.07 -12.37 -0.68
C GLN A 30 13.87 -13.14 -0.14
N ILE A 31 13.67 -13.06 1.17
CA ILE A 31 12.49 -13.60 1.84
C ILE A 31 11.95 -12.50 2.75
N GLY A 32 10.72 -12.09 2.48
CA GLY A 32 9.96 -11.21 3.35
C GLY A 32 9.08 -12.02 4.29
N PHE A 33 9.09 -11.69 5.57
CA PHE A 33 8.14 -12.16 6.56
C PHE A 33 7.36 -10.96 7.12
N HIS A 34 6.03 -11.10 7.26
CA HIS A 34 5.18 -10.12 7.89
C HIS A 34 4.13 -10.84 8.76
N GLY A 35 4.33 -10.84 10.07
CA GLY A 35 3.31 -11.22 11.05
C GLY A 35 2.53 -9.98 11.47
N PHE A 36 1.21 -10.10 11.59
CA PHE A 36 0.33 -9.00 11.97
C PHE A 36 -0.83 -9.45 12.85
N ALA A 37 -1.21 -8.57 13.75
CA ALA A 37 -2.44 -8.64 14.53
C ALA A 37 -3.07 -7.25 14.54
N ASP A 38 -4.35 -7.14 14.21
CA ASP A 38 -5.11 -5.90 14.14
C ASP A 38 -6.50 -6.14 14.73
N ASN A 39 -6.68 -5.73 15.98
CA ASN A 39 -7.93 -5.83 16.70
C ASN A 39 -8.66 -4.49 16.65
N ARG A 40 -9.83 -4.45 16.05
CA ARG A 40 -10.66 -3.27 15.77
C ARG A 40 -11.94 -3.34 16.59
N GLU A 41 -12.06 -2.48 17.59
CA GLU A 41 -13.24 -2.34 18.44
C GLU A 41 -14.02 -1.08 18.03
N TYR A 42 -14.81 -1.19 16.93
CA TYR A 42 -15.47 -0.05 16.25
C TYR A 42 -16.98 0.01 16.46
N ALA A 43 -17.49 -0.71 17.45
CA ALA A 43 -18.93 -0.86 17.65
C ALA A 43 -19.65 0.46 17.97
N LYS A 44 -18.97 1.43 18.59
CA LYS A 44 -19.61 2.69 19.00
C LYS A 44 -19.83 3.66 17.84
N SER A 45 -18.94 3.66 16.85
CA SER A 45 -19.13 4.44 15.61
C SER A 45 -20.05 3.75 14.59
N GLY A 46 -20.50 2.51 14.87
CA GLY A 46 -21.29 1.71 13.94
C GLY A 46 -20.49 1.10 12.79
N LEU A 47 -19.17 1.19 12.85
CA LEU A 47 -18.27 0.53 11.88
C LEU A 47 -18.06 -0.93 12.28
N TYR A 48 -17.58 -1.73 11.33
CA TYR A 48 -17.40 -3.16 11.52
C TYR A 48 -16.21 -3.45 12.44
N SER A 49 -16.48 -4.06 13.60
CA SER A 49 -15.46 -4.58 14.52
C SER A 49 -14.95 -5.92 14.03
N GLN A 50 -13.63 -6.12 14.03
CA GLN A 50 -13.00 -7.37 13.61
C GLN A 50 -11.59 -7.50 14.15
N SER A 51 -11.16 -8.76 14.34
CA SER A 51 -9.75 -9.08 14.59
C SER A 51 -9.15 -9.75 13.36
N ILE A 52 -8.08 -9.15 12.85
CA ILE A 52 -7.33 -9.66 11.70
C ILE A 52 -5.98 -10.13 12.22
N LEU A 53 -5.75 -11.44 12.25
CA LEU A 53 -4.49 -12.04 12.68
C LEU A 53 -3.95 -12.94 11.57
N GLY A 54 -2.68 -12.80 11.25
CA GLY A 54 -2.10 -13.61 10.21
C GLY A 54 -0.61 -13.44 10.04
N MET A 55 -0.09 -14.20 9.11
CA MET A 55 1.30 -14.08 8.68
C MET A 55 1.40 -14.20 7.16
N ARG A 56 2.41 -13.56 6.63
CA ARG A 56 2.77 -13.57 5.21
C ARG A 56 4.23 -13.93 5.06
N ILE A 57 4.51 -14.81 4.09
CA ILE A 57 5.87 -15.16 3.68
C ILE A 57 5.98 -14.90 2.18
N ALA A 58 7.03 -14.19 1.76
CA ALA A 58 7.25 -13.79 0.38
C ALA A 58 8.70 -14.09 -0.05
N PRO A 59 9.00 -15.32 -0.49
CA PRO A 59 10.26 -15.64 -1.13
C PRO A 59 10.31 -15.15 -2.57
N GLU A 60 11.45 -14.56 -2.97
CA GLU A 60 11.70 -14.06 -4.32
C GLU A 60 13.13 -14.42 -4.77
N LEU A 61 13.28 -14.73 -6.05
CA LEU A 61 14.56 -14.78 -6.77
C LEU A 61 14.71 -13.46 -7.54
N ILE A 62 15.96 -12.99 -7.61
CA ILE A 62 16.32 -11.73 -8.25
C ILE A 62 17.38 -12.04 -9.32
N PHE A 63 17.11 -11.65 -10.56
CA PHE A 63 18.04 -11.73 -11.68
C PHE A 63 18.45 -10.31 -12.03
N SER A 64 19.73 -9.98 -11.82
CA SER A 64 20.30 -8.69 -12.19
C SER A 64 20.98 -8.82 -13.55
N MET A 65 20.56 -8.03 -14.53
CA MET A 65 21.24 -7.95 -15.82
C MET A 65 22.45 -7.01 -15.75
N ASP A 66 22.33 -5.96 -14.96
CA ASP A 66 23.36 -4.98 -14.62
C ASP A 66 23.00 -4.26 -13.31
N SER A 67 23.65 -3.15 -13.00
CA SER A 67 23.40 -2.36 -11.79
C SER A 67 22.06 -1.62 -11.78
N ALA A 68 21.33 -1.58 -12.89
CA ALA A 68 20.11 -0.81 -13.06
C ALA A 68 18.86 -1.68 -13.33
N HIS A 69 19.04 -2.87 -13.91
CA HIS A 69 17.99 -3.71 -14.45
C HIS A 69 17.83 -5.01 -13.68
N PHE A 70 16.65 -5.24 -13.09
CA PHE A 70 16.34 -6.39 -12.23
C PHE A 70 15.05 -7.06 -12.67
N LEU A 71 15.05 -8.38 -12.76
CA LEU A 71 13.86 -9.20 -12.90
C LEU A 71 13.64 -9.98 -11.59
N HIS A 72 12.46 -9.90 -11.05
CA HIS A 72 12.07 -10.58 -9.82
C HIS A 72 11.03 -11.65 -10.12
N GLY A 73 11.15 -12.81 -9.47
CA GLY A 73 10.18 -13.88 -9.54
C GLY A 73 9.99 -14.56 -8.20
N GLY A 74 8.77 -14.66 -7.73
CA GLY A 74 8.46 -15.21 -6.42
C GLY A 74 7.00 -15.46 -6.20
N VAL A 75 6.65 -15.68 -4.94
CA VAL A 75 5.28 -15.88 -4.49
C VAL A 75 5.06 -15.16 -3.17
N ASN A 76 3.82 -14.80 -2.91
CA ASN A 76 3.37 -14.19 -1.67
C ASN A 76 2.29 -15.11 -1.07
N PHE A 77 2.59 -15.68 0.08
CA PHE A 77 1.72 -16.62 0.79
C PHE A 77 1.14 -15.94 2.03
N LEU A 78 -0.20 -15.88 2.13
CA LEU A 78 -0.94 -15.38 3.29
C LEU A 78 -1.62 -16.54 4.01
N HIS A 79 -1.46 -16.59 5.35
CA HIS A 79 -2.25 -17.43 6.24
C HIS A 79 -2.86 -16.57 7.34
N GLU A 80 -4.21 -16.53 7.38
CA GLU A 80 -4.95 -15.93 8.49
C GLU A 80 -5.17 -16.97 9.56
N PHE A 81 -4.91 -16.63 10.82
CA PHE A 81 -5.08 -17.55 11.94
C PHE A 81 -6.55 -17.85 12.17
N GLY A 82 -6.85 -19.13 12.45
CA GLY A 82 -8.24 -19.61 12.59
C GLY A 82 -8.93 -19.95 11.27
N SER A 83 -8.32 -19.69 10.11
CA SER A 83 -8.83 -20.16 8.83
C SER A 83 -8.45 -21.63 8.57
N VAL A 84 -9.34 -22.37 7.91
CA VAL A 84 -9.18 -23.83 7.67
C VAL A 84 -8.19 -24.12 6.53
N ALA A 85 -7.88 -23.15 5.68
CA ALA A 85 -6.97 -23.33 4.54
C ALA A 85 -6.05 -22.12 4.36
N ALA A 86 -4.88 -22.38 3.78
CA ALA A 86 -4.03 -21.35 3.21
C ALA A 86 -4.79 -20.64 2.09
N LYS A 87 -5.21 -19.39 2.30
CA LYS A 87 -6.19 -18.76 1.43
C LYS A 87 -5.61 -18.20 0.15
N ASP A 88 -4.44 -17.54 0.22
CA ASP A 88 -3.96 -16.80 -0.93
C ASP A 88 -2.47 -17.05 -1.19
N VAL A 89 -2.20 -17.64 -2.33
CA VAL A 89 -0.88 -17.65 -2.95
C VAL A 89 -0.93 -16.72 -4.16
N VAL A 90 -0.30 -15.56 -4.05
CA VAL A 90 -0.28 -14.55 -5.11
C VAL A 90 1.12 -14.55 -5.74
N PRO A 91 1.24 -14.68 -7.06
CA PRO A 91 2.53 -14.59 -7.73
C PRO A 91 3.11 -13.18 -7.59
N THR A 92 4.44 -13.10 -7.56
CA THR A 92 5.20 -11.86 -7.58
C THR A 92 6.17 -11.99 -8.75
N VAL A 93 5.89 -11.32 -9.86
CA VAL A 93 6.74 -11.33 -11.05
C VAL A 93 6.79 -9.93 -11.61
N TYR A 94 7.95 -9.29 -11.56
CA TYR A 94 8.08 -7.93 -12.02
C TYR A 94 9.49 -7.60 -12.50
N TYR A 95 9.56 -6.63 -13.39
CA TYR A 95 10.78 -5.95 -13.76
C TYR A 95 10.91 -4.66 -12.96
N ASN A 96 12.12 -4.38 -12.47
CA ASN A 96 12.49 -3.14 -11.82
C ASN A 96 13.70 -2.52 -12.51
N TYR A 97 13.58 -1.24 -12.85
CA TYR A 97 14.68 -0.40 -13.29
C TYR A 97 14.97 0.66 -12.23
N ARG A 98 16.24 0.78 -11.84
CA ARG A 98 16.66 1.74 -10.81
C ARG A 98 17.97 2.41 -11.21
N GLN A 99 17.91 3.68 -11.58
CA GLN A 99 19.09 4.47 -11.91
C GLN A 99 18.82 5.96 -11.80
N GLN A 100 19.82 6.74 -11.33
CA GLN A 100 19.80 8.21 -11.32
C GLN A 100 18.56 8.84 -10.66
N GLY A 101 18.08 8.24 -9.57
CA GLY A 101 16.88 8.70 -8.86
C GLY A 101 15.56 8.23 -9.45
N HIS A 102 15.59 7.51 -10.57
CA HIS A 102 14.42 6.85 -11.14
C HIS A 102 14.29 5.43 -10.60
N ASP A 103 13.07 5.08 -10.22
CA ASP A 103 12.61 3.72 -9.94
C ASP A 103 11.39 3.44 -10.81
N PHE A 104 11.46 2.40 -11.64
CA PHE A 104 10.33 1.97 -12.47
C PHE A 104 10.03 0.50 -12.20
N TYR A 105 8.77 0.17 -12.04
CA TYR A 105 8.27 -1.17 -11.80
C TYR A 105 7.17 -1.49 -12.81
N ILE A 106 7.18 -2.70 -13.34
CA ILE A 106 6.10 -3.24 -14.17
C ILE A 106 5.89 -4.72 -13.85
N GLY A 107 4.64 -5.13 -13.69
CA GLY A 107 4.21 -6.49 -13.38
C GLY A 107 3.46 -6.58 -12.06
N MET A 108 3.66 -7.67 -11.32
CA MET A 108 3.07 -7.92 -10.00
C MET A 108 4.16 -7.71 -8.94
N PHE A 109 4.24 -6.52 -8.36
CA PHE A 109 5.30 -6.12 -7.43
C PHE A 109 4.76 -5.72 -6.06
N PRO A 110 5.54 -5.89 -4.97
CA PRO A 110 5.10 -5.60 -3.62
C PRO A 110 4.65 -4.14 -3.43
N ARG A 111 3.45 -3.93 -2.90
CA ARG A 111 2.87 -2.63 -2.53
C ARG A 111 3.62 -1.98 -1.36
N LYS A 112 4.12 -2.81 -0.45
CA LYS A 112 4.81 -2.38 0.77
C LYS A 112 5.93 -1.39 0.43
N ASP A 113 6.04 -0.34 1.22
CA ASP A 113 7.05 0.73 1.15
C ASP A 113 6.95 1.62 -0.12
N LEU A 114 6.22 1.21 -1.15
CA LEU A 114 5.98 2.03 -2.33
C LEU A 114 4.83 3.02 -2.12
N LEU A 115 3.74 2.58 -1.47
CA LEU A 115 2.56 3.42 -1.20
C LEU A 115 2.42 3.80 0.28
N ALA A 116 3.40 3.51 1.13
CA ALA A 116 3.36 3.81 2.56
C ALA A 116 3.21 5.31 2.90
N GLY A 117 3.56 6.20 1.97
CA GLY A 117 3.41 7.64 2.13
C GLY A 117 1.98 8.17 1.91
N TYR A 118 1.04 7.34 1.43
CA TYR A 118 -0.34 7.77 1.28
C TYR A 118 -1.04 7.88 2.63
N HIS A 119 -1.77 8.98 2.78
CA HIS A 119 -2.56 9.21 3.99
C HIS A 119 -3.72 8.20 4.09
N ARG A 120 -4.07 7.76 5.32
CA ARG A 120 -5.12 6.76 5.57
C ARG A 120 -6.50 7.17 5.09
N ALA A 121 -6.81 8.47 5.07
CA ALA A 121 -8.05 8.95 4.45
C ALA A 121 -8.19 8.51 2.99
N ILE A 122 -7.06 8.29 2.29
CA ILE A 122 -7.00 7.93 0.87
C ILE A 122 -6.77 6.43 0.66
N LEU A 123 -5.79 5.85 1.36
CA LEU A 123 -5.47 4.41 1.31
C LEU A 123 -5.36 3.86 2.73
N ASN A 124 -6.29 3.00 3.13
CA ASN A 124 -6.29 2.38 4.45
C ASN A 124 -5.33 1.19 4.57
N ASP A 125 -5.04 0.79 5.80
CA ASP A 125 -4.09 -0.29 6.10
C ASP A 125 -4.53 -1.69 5.64
N THR A 126 -5.82 -1.89 5.41
CA THR A 126 -6.38 -3.20 4.99
C THR A 126 -5.79 -3.66 3.66
N LEU A 127 -5.39 -2.71 2.79
CA LEU A 127 -4.68 -3.01 1.55
C LEU A 127 -3.35 -3.75 1.80
N ASN A 128 -2.65 -3.43 2.88
CA ASN A 128 -1.39 -4.10 3.22
C ASN A 128 -1.58 -5.57 3.62
N TYR A 129 -2.76 -5.92 4.13
CA TYR A 129 -3.09 -7.29 4.52
C TYR A 129 -3.57 -8.12 3.34
N TYR A 130 -4.49 -7.59 2.54
CA TYR A 130 -5.22 -8.38 1.53
C TYR A 130 -4.80 -8.15 0.09
N ARG A 131 -4.10 -7.04 -0.21
CA ARG A 131 -3.57 -6.71 -1.54
C ARG A 131 -2.08 -6.40 -1.46
N PRO A 132 -1.23 -7.42 -1.23
CA PRO A 132 0.20 -7.21 -0.99
C PRO A 132 0.95 -6.69 -2.20
N ASN A 133 0.45 -6.98 -3.41
CA ASN A 133 1.06 -6.57 -4.66
C ASN A 133 0.23 -5.48 -5.35
N ILE A 134 0.91 -4.67 -6.13
CA ILE A 134 0.35 -3.84 -7.21
C ILE A 134 0.47 -4.68 -8.48
N GLU A 135 -0.59 -4.77 -9.26
CA GLU A 135 -0.59 -5.40 -10.57
C GLU A 135 -0.66 -4.32 -11.64
N GLY A 136 0.49 -3.90 -12.16
CA GLY A 136 0.52 -2.77 -13.09
C GLY A 136 1.87 -2.11 -13.26
N LEU A 137 1.88 -0.79 -13.12
CA LEU A 137 3.05 0.06 -13.33
C LEU A 137 3.24 1.00 -12.14
N LEU A 138 4.50 1.29 -11.80
CA LEU A 138 4.86 2.39 -10.93
C LEU A 138 6.14 3.05 -11.44
N TRP A 139 6.13 4.35 -11.53
CA TRP A 139 7.32 5.15 -11.75
C TRP A 139 7.49 6.14 -10.62
N ARG A 140 8.68 6.19 -10.06
CA ARG A 140 9.09 7.14 -9.04
C ARG A 140 10.36 7.83 -9.48
N TYR A 141 10.39 9.13 -9.32
CA TYR A 141 11.59 9.94 -9.46
C TYR A 141 11.80 10.73 -8.18
N GLY A 142 13.04 10.80 -7.71
CA GLY A 142 13.29 11.63 -6.56
C GLY A 142 14.75 11.85 -6.22
N ASN A 143 14.94 12.95 -5.53
CA ASN A 143 16.17 13.34 -4.85
C ASN A 143 15.83 13.89 -3.45
N LYS A 144 16.77 14.51 -2.76
CA LYS A 144 16.56 15.08 -1.42
C LYS A 144 15.53 16.21 -1.39
N ILE A 145 15.41 16.99 -2.48
CA ILE A 145 14.53 18.17 -2.56
C ILE A 145 13.16 17.81 -3.13
N PHE A 146 13.13 16.98 -4.15
CA PHE A 146 11.92 16.69 -4.92
C PHE A 146 11.69 15.19 -5.04
N ARG A 147 10.45 14.75 -4.83
CA ARG A 147 10.00 13.39 -5.09
C ARG A 147 8.67 13.42 -5.80
N GLN A 148 8.52 12.57 -6.80
CA GLN A 148 7.28 12.38 -7.54
C GLN A 148 7.07 10.91 -7.83
N GLN A 149 5.82 10.44 -7.73
CA GLN A 149 5.44 9.06 -7.99
C GLN A 149 4.11 9.03 -8.72
N VAL A 150 4.00 8.16 -9.72
CA VAL A 150 2.76 7.81 -10.40
C VAL A 150 2.67 6.29 -10.50
N TRP A 151 1.46 5.75 -10.35
CA TRP A 151 1.23 4.31 -10.41
C TRP A 151 -0.18 3.99 -10.92
N ILE A 152 -0.32 2.79 -11.45
CA ILE A 152 -1.60 2.16 -11.75
C ILE A 152 -1.60 0.74 -11.19
N ASP A 153 -2.72 0.34 -10.59
CA ASP A 153 -2.98 -0.98 -10.03
C ASP A 153 -4.26 -1.53 -10.62
N TRP A 154 -4.14 -2.58 -11.43
CA TRP A 154 -5.29 -3.28 -12.02
C TRP A 154 -5.83 -4.27 -11.02
N THR A 155 -6.98 -3.97 -10.42
CA THR A 155 -7.50 -4.74 -9.30
C THR A 155 -8.50 -5.82 -9.72
N SER A 156 -9.05 -5.73 -10.94
CA SER A 156 -9.91 -6.75 -11.55
C SER A 156 -9.92 -6.58 -13.07
N ARG A 157 -9.86 -7.72 -13.77
CA ARG A 157 -10.00 -7.78 -15.24
C ARG A 157 -11.47 -7.95 -15.62
N GLN A 158 -11.91 -7.27 -16.66
CA GLN A 158 -13.25 -7.48 -17.21
C GLN A 158 -13.39 -8.89 -17.81
N THR A 159 -14.41 -9.61 -17.37
CA THR A 159 -14.86 -10.89 -17.92
C THR A 159 -16.38 -10.83 -18.13
N GLU A 160 -17.01 -11.95 -18.45
CA GLU A 160 -18.48 -12.05 -18.47
C GLU A 160 -19.13 -11.85 -17.10
N THR A 161 -18.42 -12.20 -16.02
CA THR A 161 -18.92 -12.17 -14.63
C THR A 161 -18.25 -11.12 -13.76
N GLU A 162 -17.02 -10.71 -14.09
CA GLU A 162 -16.23 -9.76 -13.32
C GLU A 162 -16.21 -8.39 -14.00
N ARG A 163 -16.09 -7.34 -13.20
CA ARG A 163 -15.95 -5.96 -13.66
C ARG A 163 -14.49 -5.59 -13.81
N GLU A 164 -14.18 -4.76 -14.77
CA GLU A 164 -12.88 -4.08 -14.79
C GLU A 164 -12.82 -3.09 -13.63
N GLN A 165 -11.75 -3.18 -12.85
CA GLN A 165 -11.45 -2.23 -11.79
C GLN A 165 -9.97 -1.90 -11.82
N PHE A 166 -9.64 -0.64 -11.72
CA PHE A 166 -8.26 -0.18 -11.54
C PHE A 166 -8.19 1.07 -10.67
N MET A 167 -7.02 1.26 -10.10
CA MET A 167 -6.69 2.43 -9.30
C MET A 167 -5.47 3.12 -9.89
N VAL A 168 -5.53 4.43 -10.01
CA VAL A 168 -4.40 5.28 -10.40
C VAL A 168 -4.05 6.18 -9.24
N GLY A 169 -2.77 6.40 -9.00
CA GLY A 169 -2.32 7.35 -7.99
C GLY A 169 -1.17 8.22 -8.46
N LEU A 170 -1.17 9.44 -7.94
CA LEU A 170 -0.12 10.43 -8.10
C LEU A 170 0.22 10.99 -6.73
N SER A 171 1.50 11.02 -6.36
CA SER A 171 1.95 11.64 -5.12
C SER A 171 3.31 12.28 -5.27
N GLY A 172 3.55 13.32 -4.48
CA GLY A 172 4.84 13.99 -4.48
C GLY A 172 5.08 14.84 -3.26
N ARG A 173 6.35 15.22 -3.08
CA ARG A 173 6.81 16.11 -2.00
C ARG A 173 7.96 16.97 -2.51
N VAL A 174 7.91 18.25 -2.18
CA VAL A 174 8.99 19.20 -2.37
C VAL A 174 9.44 19.72 -1.01
N ASN A 175 10.73 19.67 -0.72
CA ASN A 175 11.32 20.13 0.54
C ASN A 175 12.10 21.42 0.31
N SER A 176 12.00 22.34 1.26
CA SER A 176 12.79 23.58 1.35
C SER A 176 13.23 23.78 2.79
N GLY A 177 14.44 23.32 3.13
CA GLY A 177 14.88 23.21 4.52
C GLY A 177 13.94 22.28 5.31
N SER A 178 13.46 22.74 6.45
CA SER A 178 12.49 22.00 7.25
C SER A 178 11.07 22.07 6.70
N LEU A 179 10.74 22.99 5.81
CA LEU A 179 9.42 23.12 5.23
C LEU A 179 9.23 22.17 4.06
N TYR A 180 7.99 21.70 3.85
CA TYR A 180 7.64 20.94 2.68
C TYR A 180 6.22 21.18 2.19
N LEU A 181 6.00 20.88 0.91
CA LEU A 181 4.70 20.78 0.27
C LEU A 181 4.53 19.33 -0.22
N ALA A 182 3.41 18.70 0.12
CA ALA A 182 3.10 17.33 -0.30
C ALA A 182 1.70 17.25 -0.92
N HIS A 183 1.58 16.43 -1.97
CA HIS A 183 0.28 16.16 -2.59
C HIS A 183 0.07 14.66 -2.79
N GLN A 184 -1.19 14.25 -2.79
CA GLN A 184 -1.62 12.87 -3.04
C GLN A 184 -2.94 12.92 -3.81
N ILE A 185 -3.04 12.14 -4.87
CA ILE A 185 -4.24 12.01 -5.68
C ILE A 185 -4.45 10.53 -5.97
N THR A 186 -5.68 10.06 -5.88
CA THR A 186 -6.08 8.71 -6.31
C THR A 186 -7.37 8.78 -7.13
N LEU A 187 -7.48 7.91 -8.11
CA LEU A 187 -8.69 7.63 -8.86
C LEU A 187 -8.91 6.13 -8.83
N TRP A 188 -10.09 5.70 -8.42
CA TRP A 188 -10.56 4.33 -8.58
C TRP A 188 -11.72 4.31 -9.59
N HIS A 189 -11.62 3.41 -10.56
CA HIS A 189 -12.62 3.18 -11.57
C HIS A 189 -13.19 1.77 -11.43
N ASP A 190 -14.52 1.65 -11.42
CA ASP A 190 -15.27 0.40 -11.49
C ASP A 190 -16.21 0.46 -12.68
N ALA A 191 -15.87 -0.27 -13.73
CA ALA A 191 -16.54 -0.18 -15.05
C ALA A 191 -17.98 -0.69 -15.08
N GLY A 192 -18.47 -1.33 -14.01
CA GLY A 192 -19.82 -1.92 -14.03
C GLY A 192 -19.90 -3.19 -14.90
N LYS A 193 -21.00 -3.91 -14.81
CA LYS A 193 -21.27 -5.09 -15.65
C LYS A 193 -21.76 -4.66 -17.04
N LYS A 194 -21.18 -5.24 -18.08
CA LYS A 194 -21.53 -4.94 -19.49
C LYS A 194 -22.52 -5.94 -20.10
N ASN A 195 -23.25 -6.72 -19.36
CA ASN A 195 -24.26 -7.60 -19.95
C ASN A 195 -25.56 -6.81 -20.18
N ASN A 196 -25.82 -6.48 -21.43
CA ASN A 196 -27.03 -5.80 -21.92
C ASN A 196 -28.34 -6.63 -21.73
N THR A 197 -28.34 -7.68 -20.95
CA THR A 197 -29.48 -8.59 -20.78
C THR A 197 -30.02 -8.67 -19.37
N ASP A 198 -29.34 -8.11 -18.38
CA ASP A 198 -29.80 -8.14 -16.99
C ASP A 198 -30.41 -6.79 -16.59
N GLU A 199 -31.64 -6.82 -16.09
CA GLU A 199 -32.34 -5.68 -15.46
C GLU A 199 -31.58 -5.10 -14.22
N ASN A 200 -30.45 -5.67 -13.85
CA ASN A 200 -29.58 -5.29 -12.73
C ASN A 200 -28.24 -4.72 -13.23
N GLU A 201 -28.25 -3.83 -14.21
CA GLU A 201 -27.03 -3.08 -14.56
C GLU A 201 -26.56 -2.25 -13.36
N THR A 202 -25.41 -2.64 -12.82
CA THR A 202 -24.75 -1.80 -11.81
C THR A 202 -23.98 -0.69 -12.53
N PRO A 203 -24.29 0.57 -12.24
CA PRO A 203 -23.68 1.70 -12.94
C PRO A 203 -22.16 1.77 -12.69
N VAL A 204 -21.47 2.36 -13.66
CA VAL A 204 -20.03 2.65 -13.54
C VAL A 204 -19.81 3.64 -12.41
N ARG A 205 -18.85 3.33 -11.53
CA ARG A 205 -18.45 4.22 -10.44
C ARG A 205 -17.04 4.76 -10.67
N ASP A 206 -16.90 6.06 -10.56
CA ASP A 206 -15.63 6.77 -10.50
C ASP A 206 -15.51 7.39 -9.12
N ASN A 207 -14.45 7.05 -8.35
CA ASN A 207 -14.25 7.52 -6.98
C ASN A 207 -12.78 7.83 -6.75
N GLY A 208 -12.49 8.73 -5.82
CA GLY A 208 -11.11 9.04 -5.45
C GLY A 208 -10.99 10.26 -4.56
N ALA A 209 -9.76 10.75 -4.42
CA ALA A 209 -9.47 11.91 -3.60
C ALA A 209 -8.23 12.66 -4.08
N ALA A 210 -8.18 13.95 -3.75
CA ALA A 210 -6.99 14.78 -3.86
C ALA A 210 -6.71 15.47 -2.52
N MET A 211 -5.44 15.48 -2.09
CA MET A 211 -4.96 16.09 -0.87
C MET A 211 -3.74 16.95 -1.16
N LEU A 212 -3.69 18.12 -0.56
CA LEU A 212 -2.52 19.01 -0.56
C LEU A 212 -2.22 19.44 0.87
N LYS A 213 -0.96 19.25 1.32
CA LYS A 213 -0.50 19.59 2.67
C LYS A 213 0.77 20.42 2.63
N ILE A 214 0.86 21.37 3.54
CA ILE A 214 2.10 22.03 3.92
C ILE A 214 2.52 21.46 5.26
N GLY A 215 3.81 21.19 5.44
CA GLY A 215 4.34 20.68 6.70
C GLY A 215 5.71 21.22 7.02
N ILE A 216 6.11 20.99 8.26
CA ILE A 216 7.41 21.30 8.82
C ILE A 216 7.96 20.07 9.52
N ASP A 217 9.16 19.66 9.10
CA ASP A 217 9.95 18.60 9.74
C ASP A 217 10.97 19.26 10.67
N LEU A 218 10.78 19.08 11.97
CA LEU A 218 11.61 19.64 13.03
C LEU A 218 12.51 18.58 13.68
N SER A 219 12.69 17.41 13.07
CA SER A 219 13.48 16.31 13.62
C SER A 219 14.93 16.72 13.90
N GLU A 220 15.56 17.44 12.99
CA GLU A 220 16.94 17.93 13.17
C GLU A 220 17.05 19.14 14.12
N LEU A 221 15.93 19.78 14.43
CA LEU A 221 15.88 21.00 15.26
C LEU A 221 15.36 20.75 16.68
N SER A 222 15.03 19.50 17.02
CA SER A 222 14.46 19.10 18.31
C SER A 222 15.34 18.04 18.96
N PHE A 223 15.06 17.72 20.24
CA PHE A 223 15.66 16.58 20.96
C PHE A 223 14.96 15.23 20.65
N LEU A 224 13.89 15.28 19.84
CA LEU A 224 13.13 14.11 19.44
C LEU A 224 13.82 13.41 18.25
N ASP A 225 13.66 12.10 18.16
CA ASP A 225 14.17 11.32 17.02
C ASP A 225 13.41 11.68 15.73
N SER A 226 12.13 12.09 15.86
CA SER A 226 11.33 12.64 14.77
C SER A 226 10.26 13.60 15.30
N LEU A 227 10.05 14.72 14.60
CA LEU A 227 8.95 15.66 14.85
C LEU A 227 8.49 16.25 13.51
N ASP A 228 7.29 15.86 13.07
CA ASP A 228 6.66 16.34 11.84
C ASP A 228 5.27 16.91 12.16
N ILE A 229 4.98 18.08 11.63
CA ILE A 229 3.69 18.75 11.77
C ILE A 229 3.23 19.18 10.39
N SER A 230 2.02 18.79 9.99
CA SER A 230 1.47 19.20 8.71
C SER A 230 0.00 19.49 8.76
N GLY A 231 -0.48 20.30 7.80
CA GLY A 231 -1.89 20.60 7.64
C GLY A 231 -2.22 20.93 6.20
N GLY A 232 -3.48 20.75 5.82
CA GLY A 232 -3.92 21.01 4.46
C GLY A 232 -5.37 20.71 4.19
N GLY A 233 -5.71 20.63 2.91
CA GLY A 233 -7.04 20.32 2.42
C GLY A 233 -7.11 18.96 1.75
N ILE A 234 -8.26 18.32 1.86
CA ILE A 234 -8.63 17.11 1.15
C ILE A 234 -9.99 17.31 0.48
N VAL A 235 -10.13 16.82 -0.73
CA VAL A 235 -11.40 16.69 -1.45
C VAL A 235 -11.53 15.26 -1.94
N SER A 236 -12.66 14.61 -1.69
CA SER A 236 -13.01 13.38 -2.39
C SER A 236 -13.90 13.72 -3.58
N TYR A 237 -13.94 12.83 -4.57
CA TYR A 237 -14.86 12.89 -5.68
C TYR A 237 -15.46 11.52 -5.91
N ASP A 238 -16.76 11.49 -6.11
CA ASP A 238 -17.54 10.28 -6.32
C ASP A 238 -18.63 10.53 -7.33
N ARG A 239 -18.78 9.62 -8.29
CA ARG A 239 -19.81 9.62 -9.29
C ARG A 239 -20.28 8.20 -9.53
N LEU A 240 -21.59 8.01 -9.53
CA LEU A 240 -22.24 6.77 -9.96
C LEU A 240 -23.04 7.10 -11.23
N ARG A 241 -22.47 6.77 -12.40
CA ARG A 241 -23.04 7.15 -13.69
C ARG A 241 -24.48 6.65 -13.78
N SER A 242 -25.35 7.47 -14.36
CA SER A 242 -26.81 7.24 -14.46
C SER A 242 -27.60 7.34 -13.13
N ILE A 243 -26.96 7.52 -11.98
CA ILE A 243 -27.61 7.66 -10.67
C ILE A 243 -27.40 9.07 -10.12
N TYR A 244 -26.15 9.53 -10.01
CA TYR A 244 -25.80 10.88 -9.60
C TYR A 244 -24.51 11.34 -10.28
N ASP A 245 -24.41 12.65 -10.47
CA ASP A 245 -23.22 13.31 -10.99
C ASP A 245 -22.19 13.56 -9.88
N TRP A 246 -21.07 14.19 -10.19
CA TRP A 246 -19.95 14.39 -9.29
C TRP A 246 -20.38 15.01 -7.94
N ARG A 247 -20.07 14.30 -6.88
CA ARG A 247 -20.09 14.79 -5.50
C ARG A 247 -18.65 15.04 -5.09
N THR A 248 -18.39 16.19 -4.48
CA THR A 248 -17.03 16.64 -4.12
C THR A 248 -16.95 17.11 -2.67
N PRO A 249 -17.27 16.24 -1.69
CA PRO A 249 -17.11 16.59 -0.28
C PRO A 249 -15.65 16.88 0.04
N LYS A 250 -15.43 17.86 0.92
CA LYS A 250 -14.12 18.42 1.24
C LYS A 250 -13.95 18.72 2.71
N GLY A 251 -12.73 18.84 3.15
CA GLY A 251 -12.40 19.22 4.52
C GLY A 251 -10.95 19.60 4.69
N VAL A 252 -10.62 19.94 5.92
CA VAL A 252 -9.25 20.22 6.37
C VAL A 252 -8.72 19.06 7.20
N ILE A 253 -7.42 18.84 7.13
CA ILE A 253 -6.73 17.78 7.83
C ILE A 253 -5.43 18.30 8.41
N THR A 254 -5.11 17.86 9.63
CA THR A 254 -3.82 18.14 10.27
C THR A 254 -3.23 16.86 10.83
N ASP A 255 -1.92 16.73 10.75
CA ASP A 255 -1.18 15.61 11.32
C ASP A 255 -0.03 16.11 12.16
N ILE A 256 0.19 15.44 13.28
CA ILE A 256 1.33 15.60 14.17
C ILE A 256 1.93 14.24 14.40
N TYR A 257 3.24 14.13 14.25
CA TYR A 257 4.00 12.93 14.60
C TYR A 257 5.21 13.32 15.43
N ALA A 258 5.38 12.66 16.57
CA ALA A 258 6.55 12.82 17.43
C ALA A 258 7.07 11.46 17.87
N GLU A 259 8.38 11.22 17.78
CA GLU A 259 9.04 9.99 18.20
C GLU A 259 10.23 10.30 19.09
N TYR A 260 10.36 9.54 20.17
CA TYR A 260 11.52 9.55 21.06
C TYR A 260 11.83 8.16 21.59
N ARG A 261 13.06 7.69 21.37
CA ARG A 261 13.54 6.38 21.86
C ARG A 261 12.59 5.22 21.54
N LYS A 262 12.14 5.16 20.27
CA LYS A 262 11.24 4.11 19.76
C LYS A 262 9.79 4.17 20.24
N ILE A 263 9.42 5.15 21.06
CA ILE A 263 8.02 5.44 21.38
C ILE A 263 7.58 6.60 20.52
N PHE A 264 6.42 6.50 19.91
CA PHE A 264 5.83 7.59 19.13
C PHE A 264 4.41 7.93 19.57
N ILE A 265 4.04 9.16 19.33
CA ILE A 265 2.67 9.67 19.41
C ILE A 265 2.36 10.27 18.05
N ALA A 266 1.21 9.91 17.49
CA ALA A 266 0.71 10.51 16.29
C ALA A 266 -0.73 10.98 16.51
N ASN A 267 -1.08 12.10 15.90
CA ASN A 267 -2.45 12.61 15.91
C ASN A 267 -2.82 13.04 14.50
N THR A 268 -4.02 12.66 14.08
CA THR A 268 -4.64 13.13 12.85
C THR A 268 -6.01 13.70 13.19
N PHE A 269 -6.23 14.98 12.90
CA PHE A 269 -7.52 15.63 13.05
C PHE A 269 -8.09 15.99 11.68
N TYR A 270 -9.38 15.70 11.48
CA TYR A 270 -10.15 16.01 10.28
C TYR A 270 -11.44 16.74 10.62
N ALA A 271 -11.74 17.79 9.87
CA ALA A 271 -13.03 18.50 9.97
C ALA A 271 -13.49 18.92 8.57
N GLY A 272 -14.74 18.59 8.24
CA GLY A 272 -15.32 18.89 6.94
C GLY A 272 -16.61 18.15 6.67
N GLU A 273 -16.85 17.87 5.41
CA GLU A 273 -17.94 17.01 4.94
C GLU A 273 -17.51 15.54 5.01
N GLY A 274 -18.47 14.61 5.12
CA GLY A 274 -18.15 13.16 5.12
C GLY A 274 -17.51 12.72 3.81
N LEU A 275 -16.31 12.13 3.89
CA LEU A 275 -15.57 11.62 2.74
C LEU A 275 -15.88 10.14 2.53
N ASP A 276 -16.43 9.76 1.37
CA ASP A 276 -16.59 8.36 0.95
C ASP A 276 -15.58 8.02 -0.12
N ILE A 277 -14.41 7.53 0.31
CA ILE A 277 -13.29 7.15 -0.55
C ILE A 277 -13.19 5.62 -0.55
N ALA A 278 -13.23 4.99 -1.72
CA ALA A 278 -13.37 3.55 -1.91
C ALA A 278 -12.34 2.72 -1.12
N TYR A 279 -11.09 3.16 -1.09
CA TYR A 279 -10.00 2.51 -0.34
C TYR A 279 -9.51 3.34 0.86
N GLY A 280 -10.27 4.39 1.23
CA GLY A 280 -10.00 5.23 2.38
C GLY A 280 -10.46 4.61 3.71
N ASP A 281 -10.04 5.22 4.80
CA ASP A 281 -10.51 4.85 6.13
C ASP A 281 -11.93 5.39 6.33
N ARG A 282 -12.85 4.51 6.73
CA ARG A 282 -14.29 4.79 6.87
C ARG A 282 -14.62 5.82 7.98
N PHE A 283 -13.73 6.06 8.92
CA PHE A 283 -13.94 7.07 9.96
C PHE A 283 -14.11 8.49 9.38
N TYR A 284 -13.51 8.78 8.21
CA TYR A 284 -13.64 10.08 7.54
C TYR A 284 -15.04 10.37 6.99
N THR A 285 -15.94 9.36 6.94
CA THR A 285 -17.34 9.59 6.58
C THR A 285 -18.12 10.39 7.64
N SER A 286 -17.60 10.48 8.87
CA SER A 286 -18.26 11.21 9.97
C SER A 286 -18.21 12.73 9.85
N GLY A 287 -17.35 13.29 9.00
CA GLY A 287 -17.15 14.74 8.83
C GLY A 287 -16.40 15.44 9.96
N LEU A 288 -16.33 14.84 11.15
CA LEU A 288 -15.47 15.25 12.27
C LEU A 288 -14.81 14.00 12.84
N TYR A 289 -13.51 13.94 12.77
CA TYR A 289 -12.75 12.78 13.20
C TYR A 289 -11.40 13.20 13.76
N ASP A 290 -11.04 12.60 14.88
CA ASP A 290 -9.72 12.71 15.47
C ASP A 290 -9.19 11.32 15.79
N ARG A 291 -7.91 11.09 15.47
CA ARG A 291 -7.21 9.86 15.73
C ARG A 291 -5.95 10.14 16.53
N LEU A 292 -5.89 9.57 17.72
CA LEU A 292 -4.70 9.57 18.56
C LEU A 292 -4.06 8.18 18.54
N GLU A 293 -2.77 8.11 18.24
CA GLU A 293 -1.98 6.88 18.24
C GLU A 293 -0.84 6.99 19.25
N ILE A 294 -0.63 5.93 19.98
CA ILE A 294 0.54 5.72 20.83
C ILE A 294 1.19 4.43 20.37
N GLY A 295 2.46 4.48 20.01
CA GLY A 295 3.15 3.31 19.49
C GLY A 295 4.52 3.09 20.09
N TRP A 296 4.97 1.85 19.98
CA TRP A 296 6.27 1.39 20.44
C TRP A 296 6.91 0.50 19.40
N LYS A 297 8.19 0.75 19.06
CA LYS A 297 9.00 0.01 18.08
C LYS A 297 10.10 -0.79 18.78
N PRO A 298 9.79 -1.91 19.48
CA PRO A 298 10.76 -2.62 20.32
C PRO A 298 11.97 -3.15 19.55
N LEU A 299 11.75 -3.66 18.33
CA LEU A 299 12.79 -4.25 17.51
C LEU A 299 13.03 -3.41 16.25
N GLN A 300 14.26 -3.02 16.04
CA GLN A 300 14.76 -2.38 14.81
C GLN A 300 16.21 -2.85 14.63
N TYR A 301 16.42 -3.97 13.93
CA TYR A 301 17.74 -4.56 13.79
C TYR A 301 17.85 -5.39 12.50
N LYS A 302 18.77 -5.03 11.60
CA LYS A 302 19.15 -5.83 10.42
C LYS A 302 17.96 -6.41 9.63
N GLY A 303 17.01 -5.57 9.25
CA GLY A 303 15.81 -6.00 8.51
C GLY A 303 14.71 -6.62 9.37
N LEU A 304 14.91 -6.73 10.69
CA LEU A 304 13.88 -7.10 11.65
C LEU A 304 13.29 -5.83 12.27
N GLU A 305 11.98 -5.68 12.13
CA GLU A 305 11.21 -4.54 12.63
C GLU A 305 9.97 -5.03 13.35
N SER A 306 9.64 -4.44 14.48
CA SER A 306 8.35 -4.66 15.11
C SER A 306 7.76 -3.34 15.60
N GLN A 307 6.45 -3.26 15.55
CA GLN A 307 5.70 -2.12 16.03
C GLN A 307 4.41 -2.58 16.72
N PHE A 308 4.16 -2.01 17.86
CA PHE A 308 2.88 -2.06 18.55
C PHE A 308 2.25 -0.68 18.50
N THR A 309 0.95 -0.58 18.18
CA THR A 309 0.21 0.68 18.11
C THR A 309 -1.15 0.52 18.78
N LEU A 310 -1.46 1.45 19.67
CA LEU A 310 -2.79 1.65 20.24
C LEU A 310 -3.37 2.93 19.65
N SER A 311 -4.50 2.82 18.96
CA SER A 311 -5.19 3.95 18.34
C SER A 311 -6.53 4.17 19.01
N PHE A 312 -6.88 5.43 19.23
CA PHE A 312 -8.19 5.89 19.64
C PHE A 312 -8.82 6.70 18.51
N HIS A 313 -10.06 6.40 18.18
CA HIS A 313 -10.82 7.02 17.13
C HIS A 313 -11.99 7.80 17.73
N PHE A 314 -11.92 9.11 17.65
CA PHE A 314 -12.96 10.01 18.17
C PHE A 314 -13.81 10.51 17.00
N THR A 315 -15.10 10.22 17.04
CA THR A 315 -16.10 10.76 16.14
C THR A 315 -17.19 11.46 16.95
N ARG A 316 -18.19 12.06 16.30
CA ARG A 316 -19.28 12.70 17.03
C ARG A 316 -20.04 11.69 17.88
N GLY A 317 -19.85 11.75 19.20
CA GLY A 317 -20.57 10.90 20.17
C GLY A 317 -20.04 9.47 20.34
N ALA A 318 -18.91 9.11 19.71
CA ALA A 318 -18.31 7.79 19.84
C ALA A 318 -16.78 7.86 20.02
N VAL A 319 -16.26 6.93 20.82
CA VAL A 319 -14.82 6.66 20.95
C VAL A 319 -14.62 5.18 20.76
N ASP A 320 -13.94 4.82 19.69
CA ASP A 320 -13.52 3.46 19.36
C ASP A 320 -12.02 3.29 19.54
N ASN A 321 -11.53 2.06 19.54
CA ASN A 321 -10.11 1.80 19.67
C ASN A 321 -9.64 0.66 18.76
N GLN A 322 -8.33 0.65 18.49
CA GLN A 322 -7.66 -0.35 17.68
C GLN A 322 -6.32 -0.69 18.30
N GLN A 323 -6.00 -1.97 18.38
CA GLN A 323 -4.68 -2.45 18.79
C GLN A 323 -4.03 -3.17 17.61
N GLN A 324 -2.86 -2.70 17.20
CA GLN A 324 -2.10 -3.29 16.10
C GLN A 324 -0.74 -3.76 16.58
N PHE A 325 -0.33 -4.93 16.12
CA PHE A 325 1.03 -5.44 16.23
C PHE A 325 1.51 -5.88 14.86
N THR A 326 2.72 -5.48 14.51
CA THR A 326 3.39 -5.96 13.29
C THR A 326 4.80 -6.42 13.62
N LEU A 327 5.20 -7.55 13.03
CA LEU A 327 6.56 -8.05 13.02
C LEU A 327 6.97 -8.28 11.58
N ARG A 328 8.00 -7.60 11.12
CA ARG A 328 8.54 -7.73 9.77
C ARG A 328 9.98 -8.18 9.83
N TYR A 329 10.33 -9.09 8.95
CA TYR A 329 11.70 -9.51 8.76
C TYR A 329 11.99 -9.67 7.28
N ASN A 330 12.99 -8.95 6.80
CA ASN A 330 13.45 -9.06 5.42
C ASN A 330 14.91 -9.54 5.44
N ILE A 331 15.14 -10.68 4.81
CA ILE A 331 16.46 -11.26 4.63
C ILE A 331 16.70 -11.50 3.16
N GLY A 332 17.90 -11.24 2.67
CA GLY A 332 18.25 -11.50 1.29
C GLY A 332 19.73 -11.31 1.01
N LYS A 333 20.15 -11.81 -0.13
CA LYS A 333 21.51 -11.67 -0.63
C LYS A 333 21.49 -11.57 -2.16
N LEU A 334 22.19 -10.58 -2.69
CA LEU A 334 22.52 -10.50 -4.10
C LEU A 334 23.95 -11.04 -4.28
N TYR A 335 24.10 -12.07 -5.10
CA TYR A 335 25.40 -12.65 -5.42
C TYR A 335 25.95 -11.91 -6.63
N VAL A 336 26.92 -11.03 -6.41
CA VAL A 336 27.65 -10.34 -7.48
C VAL A 336 28.73 -11.29 -7.98
N THR A 337 28.67 -11.67 -9.24
CA THR A 337 29.75 -12.45 -9.86
C THR A 337 30.95 -11.52 -10.03
N GLN A 338 32.02 -11.72 -9.26
CA GLN A 338 33.26 -10.98 -9.44
C GLN A 338 33.81 -11.30 -10.85
N ARG A 339 33.94 -10.28 -11.68
CA ARG A 339 34.65 -10.35 -12.97
C ARG A 339 36.11 -10.08 -12.80
#